data_07fb2da342a0ca45bb297dc97b833493
#
_entry.id   07fb2da342a0ca45bb297dc97b833493
#
_cell.length_a   1.000
_cell.length_b   1.000
_cell.length_c   1.000
_cell.angle_alpha   90.00
_cell.angle_beta   90.00
_cell.angle_gamma   90.00
#
_symmetry.space_group_name_H-M   'P 1'
#
loop_
_entity.id
_entity.type
_entity.pdbx_description
1 polymer ?
#
loop_
_entity_poly.entity_id
_entity_poly.type
_entity_poly.pdbx_seq_one_letter_code
_entity_poly.pdbx_strand_id
1 'polypeptide(L)'
;MDATKKWTWKDTVVLFILPVELTVGALLNVLGLTKNQLLATVLVFLIFFTGFLTAVILKRDLLAEDFRKYKQHFFKNFGLSILGAIIFGGIILGGRGLFQTNQAFSQIDFTASASLSTVVPIAISGIIPLMAPFVEETVFRYELFYRWKDTKWVKIAMLIVSSVLFGLAHYNNYSSVPILMLPMMLAGAALAGLYYWRGNIWISLFAHFIYNAAFSFFPTILLIFIQLAGGK
;
A
#
# COMPACT_ATOMS: atom_id res chain seq x y z
N MET A 1 6.33 29.54 -7.57
CA MET A 1 5.69 28.27 -7.96
C MET A 1 4.44 28.06 -7.13
N ASP A 2 3.34 27.87 -7.80
CA ASP A 2 1.96 28.05 -7.32
C ASP A 2 1.64 27.34 -6.00
N ALA A 3 1.56 28.09 -4.92
CA ALA A 3 1.27 27.64 -3.57
C ALA A 3 -0.22 27.36 -3.32
N THR A 4 -1.06 27.35 -4.37
CA THR A 4 -2.50 27.17 -4.20
C THR A 4 -3.10 26.41 -5.37
N LYS A 5 -2.75 25.16 -5.52
CA LYS A 5 -3.62 24.30 -6.32
C LYS A 5 -4.94 24.17 -5.54
N LYS A 6 -5.97 24.93 -5.97
CA LYS A 6 -7.28 24.95 -5.33
C LYS A 6 -7.76 23.51 -5.13
N TRP A 7 -8.31 23.23 -3.94
CA TRP A 7 -8.97 21.99 -3.65
C TRP A 7 -10.10 21.72 -4.64
N THR A 8 -10.15 20.53 -5.19
CA THR A 8 -11.14 20.12 -6.18
C THR A 8 -11.95 18.94 -5.65
N TRP A 9 -13.12 18.68 -6.26
CA TRP A 9 -13.92 17.50 -5.93
C TRP A 9 -13.12 16.19 -6.12
N LYS A 10 -12.17 16.15 -7.07
CA LYS A 10 -11.29 15.00 -7.30
C LYS A 10 -10.43 14.69 -6.09
N ASP A 11 -9.93 15.71 -5.43
CA ASP A 11 -9.08 15.58 -4.23
C ASP A 11 -9.90 14.99 -3.07
N THR A 12 -11.16 15.46 -2.92
CA THR A 12 -12.10 14.90 -1.93
C THR A 12 -12.39 13.43 -2.21
N VAL A 13 -12.72 13.06 -3.45
CA VAL A 13 -13.00 11.66 -3.81
C VAL A 13 -11.79 10.77 -3.50
N VAL A 14 -10.58 11.20 -3.86
CA VAL A 14 -9.36 10.42 -3.59
C VAL A 14 -9.15 10.19 -2.09
N LEU A 15 -9.39 11.20 -1.23
CA LEU A 15 -9.29 11.02 0.22
C LEU A 15 -10.29 10.01 0.79
N PHE A 16 -11.44 9.87 0.16
CA PHE A 16 -12.48 8.94 0.62
C PHE A 16 -12.31 7.51 0.08
N ILE A 17 -11.36 7.24 -0.83
CA ILE A 17 -11.15 5.88 -1.36
C ILE A 17 -10.89 4.90 -0.19
N LEU A 18 -9.87 5.15 0.62
CA LEU A 18 -9.50 4.25 1.73
C LEU A 18 -10.61 4.09 2.79
N PRO A 19 -11.24 5.16 3.29
CA PRO A 19 -12.40 5.02 4.17
C PRO A 19 -13.52 4.16 3.58
N VAL A 20 -13.81 4.31 2.28
CA VAL A 20 -14.83 3.51 1.58
C VAL A 20 -14.38 2.05 1.48
N GLU A 21 -13.15 1.77 1.06
CA GLU A 21 -12.60 0.42 0.99
C GLU A 21 -12.68 -0.31 2.33
N LEU A 22 -12.27 0.35 3.41
CA LEU A 22 -12.31 -0.21 4.77
C LEU A 22 -13.75 -0.45 5.24
N THR A 23 -14.66 0.51 4.98
CA THR A 23 -16.07 0.40 5.38
C THR A 23 -16.78 -0.72 4.62
N VAL A 24 -16.58 -0.81 3.30
CA VAL A 24 -17.18 -1.86 2.49
C VAL A 24 -16.61 -3.22 2.89
N GLY A 25 -15.29 -3.34 3.11
CA GLY A 25 -14.66 -4.56 3.61
C GLY A 25 -15.26 -5.03 4.96
N ALA A 26 -15.45 -4.11 5.91
CA ALA A 26 -16.10 -4.41 7.18
C ALA A 26 -17.56 -4.87 6.99
N LEU A 27 -18.31 -4.21 6.09
CA LEU A 27 -19.70 -4.55 5.78
C LEU A 27 -19.80 -5.97 5.17
N LEU A 28 -18.90 -6.36 4.27
CA LEU A 28 -18.86 -7.71 3.71
C LEU A 28 -18.72 -8.77 4.82
N ASN A 29 -17.92 -8.49 5.83
CA ASN A 29 -17.73 -9.37 6.98
C ASN A 29 -19.03 -9.47 7.81
N VAL A 30 -19.66 -8.34 8.14
CA VAL A 30 -20.92 -8.30 8.90
C VAL A 30 -22.04 -9.05 8.18
N LEU A 31 -22.11 -8.92 6.85
CA LEU A 31 -23.10 -9.61 6.01
C LEU A 31 -22.79 -11.11 5.82
N GLY A 32 -21.68 -11.62 6.36
CA GLY A 32 -21.29 -13.02 6.25
C GLY A 32 -20.82 -13.44 4.84
N LEU A 33 -20.59 -12.49 3.93
CA LEU A 33 -20.13 -12.75 2.57
C LEU A 33 -18.67 -13.21 2.54
N THR A 34 -17.94 -13.05 3.65
CA THR A 34 -16.56 -13.53 3.81
C THR A 34 -16.46 -15.00 4.18
N LYS A 35 -17.57 -15.71 4.43
CA LYS A 35 -17.58 -17.15 4.72
C LYS A 35 -17.12 -18.01 3.55
N ASN A 36 -17.38 -17.59 2.32
CA ASN A 36 -16.83 -18.22 1.12
C ASN A 36 -15.54 -17.50 0.73
N GLN A 37 -14.40 -18.20 0.84
CA GLN A 37 -13.08 -17.62 0.61
C GLN A 37 -12.92 -17.06 -0.81
N LEU A 38 -13.36 -17.78 -1.83
CA LEU A 38 -13.24 -17.29 -3.22
C LEU A 38 -14.08 -16.03 -3.44
N LEU A 39 -15.36 -16.06 -3.00
CA LEU A 39 -16.24 -14.90 -3.11
C LEU A 39 -15.66 -13.70 -2.35
N ALA A 40 -15.22 -13.89 -1.13
CA ALA A 40 -14.58 -12.84 -0.32
C ALA A 40 -13.39 -12.22 -1.04
N THR A 41 -12.49 -13.06 -1.56
CA THR A 41 -11.29 -12.59 -2.25
C THR A 41 -11.62 -11.82 -3.53
N VAL A 42 -12.59 -12.29 -4.32
CA VAL A 42 -13.04 -11.59 -5.53
C VAL A 42 -13.66 -10.24 -5.17
N LEU A 43 -14.52 -10.18 -4.15
CA LEU A 43 -15.15 -8.93 -3.72
C LEU A 43 -14.10 -7.93 -3.22
N VAL A 44 -13.15 -8.37 -2.38
CA VAL A 44 -12.04 -7.53 -1.91
C VAL A 44 -11.19 -7.04 -3.08
N PHE A 45 -10.85 -7.92 -4.03
CA PHE A 45 -10.13 -7.52 -5.24
C PHE A 45 -10.87 -6.42 -6.02
N LEU A 46 -12.18 -6.57 -6.23
CA LEU A 46 -12.99 -5.59 -6.95
C LEU A 46 -13.03 -4.23 -6.24
N ILE A 47 -13.08 -4.22 -4.90
CA ILE A 47 -13.03 -3.00 -4.10
C ILE A 47 -11.68 -2.29 -4.33
N PHE A 48 -10.56 -2.97 -4.11
CA PHE A 48 -9.23 -2.40 -4.28
C PHE A 48 -8.93 -2.01 -5.74
N PHE A 49 -9.39 -2.81 -6.70
CA PHE A 49 -9.25 -2.49 -8.13
C PHE A 49 -10.02 -1.23 -8.51
N THR A 50 -11.24 -1.06 -7.98
CA THR A 50 -12.03 0.16 -8.19
C THR A 50 -11.36 1.38 -7.56
N GLY A 51 -10.84 1.26 -6.34
CA GLY A 51 -10.07 2.31 -5.68
C GLY A 51 -8.82 2.68 -6.47
N PHE A 52 -8.06 1.68 -6.92
CA PHE A 52 -6.88 1.85 -7.78
C PHE A 52 -7.23 2.61 -9.07
N LEU A 53 -8.25 2.17 -9.82
CA LEU A 53 -8.67 2.86 -11.05
C LEU A 53 -9.11 4.30 -10.76
N THR A 54 -9.86 4.51 -9.69
CA THR A 54 -10.32 5.84 -9.28
C THR A 54 -9.13 6.76 -8.99
N ALA A 55 -8.14 6.31 -8.20
CA ALA A 55 -6.95 7.08 -7.89
C ALA A 55 -6.15 7.41 -9.16
N VAL A 56 -5.90 6.43 -10.03
CA VAL A 56 -5.13 6.61 -11.27
C VAL A 56 -5.84 7.57 -12.22
N ILE A 57 -7.14 7.44 -12.42
CA ILE A 57 -7.92 8.29 -13.34
C ILE A 57 -7.99 9.72 -12.80
N LEU A 58 -8.31 9.92 -11.54
CA LEU A 58 -8.48 11.25 -10.96
C LEU A 58 -7.15 11.99 -10.79
N LYS A 59 -6.04 11.26 -10.57
CA LYS A 59 -4.68 11.82 -10.41
C LYS A 59 -3.80 11.61 -11.63
N ARG A 60 -4.37 11.26 -12.78
CA ARG A 60 -3.63 10.99 -14.03
C ARG A 60 -2.64 12.10 -14.40
N ASP A 61 -3.01 13.36 -14.21
CA ASP A 61 -2.18 14.50 -14.60
C ASP A 61 -0.93 14.61 -13.70
N LEU A 62 -1.10 14.42 -12.36
CA LEU A 62 0.00 14.32 -11.40
C LEU A 62 0.92 13.15 -11.74
N LEU A 63 0.32 11.96 -11.91
CA LEU A 63 1.06 10.73 -12.19
C LEU A 63 1.82 10.83 -13.52
N ALA A 64 1.20 11.36 -14.57
CA ALA A 64 1.83 11.51 -15.89
C ALA A 64 2.98 12.54 -15.86
N GLU A 65 2.77 13.69 -15.21
CA GLU A 65 3.79 14.74 -15.10
C GLU A 65 5.02 14.24 -14.32
N ASP A 66 4.79 13.67 -13.15
CA ASP A 66 5.87 13.15 -12.31
C ASP A 66 6.57 11.94 -12.94
N PHE A 67 5.84 11.07 -13.67
CA PHE A 67 6.46 9.96 -14.40
C PHE A 67 7.37 10.45 -15.53
N ARG A 68 6.98 11.51 -16.22
CA ARG A 68 7.84 12.13 -17.23
C ARG A 68 9.16 12.62 -16.61
N LYS A 69 9.10 13.29 -15.45
CA LYS A 69 10.28 13.73 -14.69
C LYS A 69 11.09 12.55 -14.16
N TYR A 70 10.42 11.49 -13.70
CA TYR A 70 11.06 10.26 -13.22
C TYR A 70 11.91 9.62 -14.32
N LYS A 71 11.38 9.51 -15.53
CA LYS A 71 12.07 8.91 -16.69
C LYS A 71 13.31 9.70 -17.16
N GLN A 72 13.34 11.02 -16.96
CA GLN A 72 14.50 11.85 -17.35
C GLN A 72 15.80 11.41 -16.65
N HIS A 73 15.70 10.84 -15.46
CA HIS A 73 16.82 10.32 -14.68
C HIS A 73 16.51 8.91 -14.17
N PHE A 74 16.06 8.03 -15.05
CA PHE A 74 15.49 6.73 -14.71
C PHE A 74 16.36 5.91 -13.74
N PHE A 75 17.61 5.64 -14.09
CA PHE A 75 18.49 4.79 -13.25
C PHE A 75 18.71 5.38 -11.84
N LYS A 76 18.90 6.69 -11.75
CA LYS A 76 19.05 7.37 -10.47
C LYS A 76 17.76 7.27 -9.63
N ASN A 77 16.61 7.57 -10.22
CA ASN A 77 15.33 7.57 -9.53
C ASN A 77 14.91 6.15 -9.16
N PHE A 78 15.16 5.16 -10.03
CA PHE A 78 14.90 3.75 -9.74
C PHE A 78 15.81 3.23 -8.62
N GLY A 79 17.09 3.58 -8.63
CA GLY A 79 18.00 3.28 -7.51
C GLY A 79 17.53 3.87 -6.18
N LEU A 80 17.00 5.11 -6.20
CA LEU A 80 16.40 5.73 -5.01
C LEU A 80 15.11 5.02 -4.58
N SER A 81 14.30 4.53 -5.52
CA SER A 81 13.12 3.73 -5.20
C SER A 81 13.50 2.39 -4.55
N ILE A 82 14.55 1.71 -5.04
CA ILE A 82 15.09 0.50 -4.40
C ILE A 82 15.59 0.81 -2.99
N LEU A 83 16.39 1.86 -2.81
CA LEU A 83 16.86 2.27 -1.49
C LEU A 83 15.69 2.60 -0.56
N GLY A 84 14.67 3.30 -1.07
CA GLY A 84 13.43 3.56 -0.34
C GLY A 84 12.71 2.28 0.08
N ALA A 85 12.64 1.27 -0.81
CA ALA A 85 12.05 -0.03 -0.50
C ALA A 85 12.83 -0.78 0.60
N ILE A 86 14.17 -0.72 0.56
CA ILE A 86 15.04 -1.31 1.58
C ILE A 86 14.81 -0.63 2.94
N ILE A 87 14.76 0.70 2.98
CA ILE A 87 14.50 1.47 4.21
C ILE A 87 13.11 1.14 4.75
N PHE A 88 12.09 1.19 3.89
CA PHE A 88 10.70 0.88 4.24
C PHE A 88 10.59 -0.54 4.82
N GLY A 89 11.16 -1.53 4.12
CA GLY A 89 11.18 -2.93 4.56
C GLY A 89 11.98 -3.12 5.85
N GLY A 90 13.13 -2.47 5.97
CA GLY A 90 13.98 -2.52 7.17
C GLY A 90 13.25 -1.99 8.42
N ILE A 91 12.50 -0.89 8.29
CA ILE A 91 11.67 -0.36 9.39
C ILE A 91 10.59 -1.37 9.80
N ILE A 92 9.88 -1.96 8.82
CA ILE A 92 8.80 -2.90 9.11
C ILE A 92 9.35 -4.19 9.72
N LEU A 93 10.40 -4.78 9.13
CA LEU A 93 10.99 -6.03 9.60
C LEU A 93 11.66 -5.84 10.97
N GLY A 94 12.40 -4.73 11.17
CA GLY A 94 12.99 -4.39 12.45
C GLY A 94 11.95 -4.19 13.54
N GLY A 95 10.84 -3.51 13.22
CA GLY A 95 9.73 -3.33 14.13
C GLY A 95 9.02 -4.65 14.49
N ARG A 96 8.82 -5.52 13.52
CA ARG A 96 8.28 -6.88 13.77
C ARG A 96 9.19 -7.67 14.71
N GLY A 97 10.49 -7.61 14.50
CA GLY A 97 11.46 -8.26 15.40
C GLY A 97 11.41 -7.72 16.82
N LEU A 98 11.34 -6.39 16.98
CA LEU A 98 11.25 -5.76 18.31
C LEU A 98 9.97 -6.12 19.07
N PHE A 99 8.84 -6.21 18.38
CA PHE A 99 7.54 -6.53 18.99
C PHE A 99 7.19 -8.01 18.94
N GLN A 100 8.09 -8.87 18.46
CA GLN A 100 7.92 -10.34 18.33
C GLN A 100 6.64 -10.73 17.55
N THR A 101 6.24 -9.91 16.57
CA THR A 101 5.06 -10.15 15.74
C THR A 101 5.41 -11.04 14.54
N ASN A 102 5.50 -12.35 14.74
CA ASN A 102 5.84 -13.31 13.69
C ASN A 102 4.65 -13.71 12.79
N GLN A 103 3.56 -12.96 12.78
CA GLN A 103 2.29 -13.39 12.19
C GLN A 103 2.24 -13.47 10.65
N ALA A 104 3.20 -12.93 9.91
CA ALA A 104 3.05 -12.81 8.46
C ALA A 104 3.29 -14.12 7.68
N PHE A 105 4.07 -15.05 8.20
CA PHE A 105 4.41 -16.32 7.52
C PHE A 105 3.79 -17.56 8.15
N SER A 106 3.25 -17.48 9.37
CA SER A 106 2.74 -18.63 10.10
C SER A 106 1.37 -19.16 9.59
N GLN A 107 0.71 -18.41 8.70
CA GLN A 107 -0.61 -18.81 8.17
C GLN A 107 -0.53 -19.45 6.77
N ILE A 108 0.65 -19.61 6.18
CA ILE A 108 0.80 -20.24 4.88
C ILE A 108 0.96 -21.74 5.09
N ASP A 109 -0.08 -22.49 4.80
CA ASP A 109 -0.03 -23.95 4.78
C ASP A 109 0.62 -24.43 3.48
N PHE A 110 1.92 -24.73 3.55
CA PHE A 110 2.68 -25.27 2.43
C PHE A 110 2.32 -26.72 2.10
N THR A 111 1.53 -27.40 2.94
CA THR A 111 1.14 -28.79 2.76
C THR A 111 -0.23 -28.96 2.12
N ALA A 112 -0.99 -27.85 1.97
CA ALA A 112 -2.30 -27.88 1.33
C ALA A 112 -2.17 -28.30 -0.14
N SER A 113 -2.98 -29.28 -0.53
CA SER A 113 -3.02 -29.74 -1.93
C SER A 113 -3.51 -28.63 -2.86
N ALA A 114 -2.84 -28.48 -4.01
CA ALA A 114 -3.23 -27.53 -5.04
C ALA A 114 -4.60 -27.89 -5.63
N SER A 115 -5.62 -27.08 -5.32
CA SER A 115 -6.91 -27.11 -5.97
C SER A 115 -7.22 -25.73 -6.53
N LEU A 116 -8.07 -25.63 -7.55
CA LEU A 116 -8.50 -24.32 -8.06
C LEU A 116 -9.15 -23.47 -6.98
N SER A 117 -9.82 -24.08 -6.02
CA SER A 117 -10.46 -23.40 -4.90
C SER A 117 -9.47 -22.77 -3.90
N THR A 118 -8.22 -23.24 -3.88
CA THR A 118 -7.14 -22.67 -3.03
C THR A 118 -6.20 -21.77 -3.82
N VAL A 119 -5.79 -22.18 -5.02
CA VAL A 119 -4.80 -21.44 -5.84
C VAL A 119 -5.36 -20.09 -6.34
N VAL A 120 -6.63 -20.06 -6.77
CA VAL A 120 -7.23 -18.83 -7.31
C VAL A 120 -7.34 -17.70 -6.26
N PRO A 121 -7.89 -17.93 -5.05
CA PRO A 121 -7.87 -16.92 -3.99
C PRO A 121 -6.46 -16.44 -3.64
N ILE A 122 -5.49 -17.36 -3.54
CA ILE A 122 -4.10 -17.02 -3.26
C ILE A 122 -3.53 -16.10 -4.34
N ALA A 123 -3.70 -16.45 -5.62
CA ALA A 123 -3.22 -15.65 -6.74
C ALA A 123 -3.81 -14.23 -6.75
N ILE A 124 -5.13 -14.12 -6.55
CA ILE A 124 -5.83 -12.83 -6.49
C ILE A 124 -5.31 -12.00 -5.30
N SER A 125 -5.17 -12.62 -4.12
CA SER A 125 -4.66 -11.94 -2.92
C SER A 125 -3.24 -11.41 -3.09
N GLY A 126 -2.39 -12.08 -3.87
CA GLY A 126 -1.03 -11.63 -4.17
C GLY A 126 -0.98 -10.39 -5.07
N ILE A 127 -2.01 -10.16 -5.89
CA ILE A 127 -2.08 -9.00 -6.81
C ILE A 127 -2.55 -7.74 -6.08
N ILE A 128 -3.45 -7.85 -5.10
CA ILE A 128 -4.03 -6.70 -4.38
C ILE A 128 -2.96 -5.74 -3.84
N PRO A 129 -1.89 -6.19 -3.16
CA PRO A 129 -0.86 -5.31 -2.63
C PRO A 129 -0.08 -4.53 -3.70
N LEU A 130 -0.09 -4.95 -4.96
CA LEU A 130 0.55 -4.22 -6.05
C LEU A 130 -0.25 -2.98 -6.48
N MET A 131 -1.56 -2.97 -6.25
CA MET A 131 -2.45 -1.84 -6.56
C MET A 131 -2.49 -0.82 -5.42
N ALA A 132 -2.36 -1.27 -4.17
CA ALA A 132 -2.45 -0.45 -2.98
C ALA A 132 -1.53 0.80 -3.00
N PRO A 133 -0.26 0.75 -3.44
CA PRO A 133 0.62 1.92 -3.48
C PRO A 133 0.06 3.09 -4.31
N PHE A 134 -0.71 2.85 -5.36
CA PHE A 134 -1.29 3.91 -6.16
C PHE A 134 -2.35 4.71 -5.39
N VAL A 135 -3.17 4.05 -4.61
CA VAL A 135 -4.14 4.69 -3.72
C VAL A 135 -3.42 5.34 -2.54
N GLU A 136 -2.60 4.58 -1.84
CA GLU A 136 -2.00 5.00 -0.58
C GLU A 136 -1.01 6.15 -0.76
N GLU A 137 -0.17 6.13 -1.80
CA GLU A 137 0.75 7.25 -2.04
C GLU A 137 0.01 8.51 -2.49
N THR A 138 -1.07 8.38 -3.28
CA THR A 138 -1.87 9.56 -3.64
C THR A 138 -2.63 10.13 -2.44
N VAL A 139 -3.20 9.30 -1.58
CA VAL A 139 -3.92 9.74 -0.37
C VAL A 139 -2.95 10.29 0.67
N PHE A 140 -2.03 9.47 1.15
CA PHE A 140 -1.20 9.83 2.30
C PHE A 140 -0.07 10.78 1.94
N ARG A 141 0.65 10.56 0.81
CA ARG A 141 1.85 11.34 0.49
C ARG A 141 1.51 12.60 -0.28
N TYR A 142 0.56 12.55 -1.21
CA TYR A 142 0.21 13.75 -1.96
C TYR A 142 -0.86 14.59 -1.26
N GLU A 143 -2.08 14.05 -1.02
CA GLU A 143 -3.19 14.85 -0.49
C GLU A 143 -3.01 15.25 0.96
N LEU A 144 -2.64 14.32 1.83
CA LEU A 144 -2.51 14.61 3.25
C LEU A 144 -1.19 15.30 3.61
N PHE A 145 -0.09 15.11 2.85
CA PHE A 145 1.20 15.65 3.25
C PHE A 145 1.79 16.67 2.25
N TYR A 146 2.15 16.24 1.03
CA TYR A 146 2.97 17.03 0.11
C TYR A 146 2.28 18.31 -0.36
N ARG A 147 0.97 18.31 -0.44
CA ARG A 147 0.15 19.49 -0.76
C ARG A 147 0.42 20.65 0.21
N TRP A 148 0.79 20.37 1.44
CA TRP A 148 0.99 21.33 2.53
C TRP A 148 2.47 21.70 2.75
N LYS A 149 3.35 21.31 1.85
CA LYS A 149 4.82 21.41 2.00
C LYS A 149 5.34 22.85 2.18
N ASP A 150 4.63 23.85 1.69
CA ASP A 150 5.08 25.25 1.67
C ASP A 150 4.78 25.99 3.00
N THR A 151 3.96 25.43 3.87
CA THR A 151 3.63 26.01 5.19
C THR A 151 4.29 25.19 6.30
N LYS A 152 5.35 25.72 6.93
CA LYS A 152 6.23 24.99 7.85
C LYS A 152 5.49 24.18 8.91
N TRP A 153 4.61 24.78 9.69
CA TRP A 153 3.92 24.11 10.80
C TRP A 153 2.83 23.15 10.31
N VAL A 154 2.11 23.53 9.27
CA VAL A 154 1.10 22.66 8.66
C VAL A 154 1.77 21.42 8.05
N LYS A 155 2.91 21.59 7.36
CA LYS A 155 3.69 20.48 6.83
C LYS A 155 4.08 19.46 7.91
N ILE A 156 4.59 19.93 9.06
CA ILE A 156 4.97 19.05 10.16
C ILE A 156 3.75 18.31 10.71
N ALA A 157 2.65 19.04 10.97
CA ALA A 157 1.42 18.44 11.43
C ALA A 157 0.88 17.40 10.44
N MET A 158 0.86 17.72 9.14
CA MET A 158 0.35 16.83 8.11
C MET A 158 1.28 15.64 7.82
N LEU A 159 2.60 15.77 8.04
CA LEU A 159 3.52 14.63 8.05
C LEU A 159 3.14 13.63 9.14
N ILE A 160 2.89 14.12 10.36
CA ILE A 160 2.50 13.27 11.49
C ILE A 160 1.14 12.63 11.20
N VAL A 161 0.13 13.42 10.82
CA VAL A 161 -1.23 12.94 10.49
C VAL A 161 -1.18 11.86 9.39
N SER A 162 -0.51 12.13 8.29
CA SER A 162 -0.36 11.20 7.17
C SER A 162 0.29 9.88 7.61
N SER A 163 1.36 9.96 8.41
CA SER A 163 2.11 8.79 8.88
C SER A 163 1.31 7.96 9.87
N VAL A 164 0.63 8.61 10.83
CA VAL A 164 -0.23 7.93 11.81
C VAL A 164 -1.41 7.26 11.10
N LEU A 165 -2.10 7.96 10.21
CA LEU A 165 -3.22 7.39 9.45
C LEU A 165 -2.80 6.25 8.54
N PHE A 166 -1.60 6.32 7.95
CA PHE A 166 -1.03 5.21 7.19
C PHE A 166 -0.84 3.96 8.06
N GLY A 167 -0.29 4.11 9.25
CA GLY A 167 -0.17 3.00 10.18
C GLY A 167 -1.54 2.45 10.61
N LEU A 168 -2.50 3.33 10.95
CA LEU A 168 -3.84 2.94 11.35
C LEU A 168 -4.64 2.26 10.24
N ALA A 169 -4.42 2.59 8.98
CA ALA A 169 -5.02 1.88 7.85
C ALA A 169 -4.66 0.38 7.82
N HIS A 170 -3.56 0.01 8.48
CA HIS A 170 -3.09 -1.37 8.63
C HIS A 170 -3.53 -2.04 9.95
N TYR A 171 -4.49 -1.45 10.68
CA TYR A 171 -4.94 -1.90 11.99
C TYR A 171 -5.27 -3.40 12.04
N ASN A 172 -5.99 -3.90 11.03
CA ASN A 172 -6.38 -5.31 10.96
C ASN A 172 -5.20 -6.26 10.72
N ASN A 173 -4.09 -5.77 10.14
CA ASN A 173 -2.90 -6.57 9.86
C ASN A 173 -2.03 -6.82 11.12
N TYR A 174 -2.35 -6.17 12.25
CA TYR A 174 -1.58 -6.20 13.49
C TYR A 174 -2.42 -6.57 14.70
N SER A 175 -3.37 -7.50 14.53
CA SER A 175 -4.24 -8.01 15.60
C SER A 175 -4.92 -6.90 16.41
N SER A 176 -5.16 -5.75 15.78
CA SER A 176 -5.83 -4.59 16.38
C SER A 176 -5.10 -3.99 17.60
N VAL A 177 -3.77 -4.15 17.70
CA VAL A 177 -2.95 -3.58 18.78
C VAL A 177 -2.23 -2.33 18.27
N PRO A 178 -2.58 -1.12 18.72
CA PRO A 178 -2.06 0.15 18.16
C PRO A 178 -0.54 0.28 18.17
N ILE A 179 0.14 -0.18 19.24
CA ILE A 179 1.59 -0.07 19.35
C ILE A 179 2.32 -0.86 18.25
N LEU A 180 1.74 -1.96 17.79
CA LEU A 180 2.30 -2.79 16.73
C LEU A 180 2.23 -2.11 15.35
N MET A 181 1.50 -1.02 15.22
CA MET A 181 1.44 -0.22 13.99
C MET A 181 2.53 0.86 13.92
N LEU A 182 3.27 1.08 15.01
CA LEU A 182 4.34 2.07 15.05
C LEU A 182 5.37 1.89 13.92
N PRO A 183 5.83 0.66 13.59
CA PRO A 183 6.70 0.46 12.42
C PRO A 183 6.08 0.92 11.10
N MET A 184 4.77 0.70 10.90
CA MET A 184 4.07 1.18 9.70
C MET A 184 3.96 2.71 9.68
N MET A 185 3.71 3.35 10.83
CA MET A 185 3.71 4.81 10.95
C MET A 185 5.08 5.39 10.58
N LEU A 186 6.16 4.80 11.10
CA LEU A 186 7.54 5.21 10.80
C LEU A 186 7.91 4.96 9.34
N ALA A 187 7.53 3.81 8.79
CA ALA A 187 7.70 3.49 7.39
C ALA A 187 6.91 4.47 6.49
N GLY A 188 5.70 4.85 6.93
CA GLY A 188 4.90 5.90 6.31
C GLY A 188 5.61 7.25 6.29
N ALA A 189 6.23 7.65 7.40
CA ALA A 189 7.03 8.87 7.49
C ALA A 189 8.26 8.83 6.57
N ALA A 190 8.93 7.68 6.45
CA ALA A 190 10.07 7.51 5.56
C ALA A 190 9.69 7.71 4.09
N LEU A 191 8.57 7.13 3.62
CA LEU A 191 8.07 7.35 2.25
C LEU A 191 7.65 8.81 2.03
N ALA A 192 7.02 9.45 3.01
CA ALA A 192 6.66 10.86 2.94
C ALA A 192 7.93 11.75 2.84
N GLY A 193 8.95 11.44 3.64
CA GLY A 193 10.25 12.10 3.57
C GLY A 193 10.93 11.94 2.21
N LEU A 194 10.89 10.73 1.64
CA LEU A 194 11.44 10.43 0.32
C LEU A 194 10.74 11.22 -0.78
N TYR A 195 9.40 11.27 -0.74
CA TYR A 195 8.64 12.11 -1.67
C TYR A 195 8.95 13.59 -1.48
N TYR A 196 8.96 14.08 -0.26
CA TYR A 196 9.27 15.49 0.03
C TYR A 196 10.66 15.90 -0.49
N TRP A 197 11.66 15.06 -0.23
CA TRP A 197 13.04 15.30 -0.67
C TRP A 197 13.17 15.37 -2.19
N ARG A 198 12.47 14.48 -2.90
CA ARG A 198 12.62 14.36 -4.37
C ARG A 198 11.57 15.10 -5.18
N GLY A 199 10.44 15.48 -4.57
CA GLY A 199 9.34 16.15 -5.25
C GLY A 199 8.72 15.34 -6.39
N ASN A 200 8.77 14.00 -6.30
CA ASN A 200 8.27 13.09 -7.34
C ASN A 200 7.62 11.88 -6.70
N ILE A 201 6.30 11.73 -6.90
CA ILE A 201 5.51 10.66 -6.28
C ILE A 201 5.96 9.26 -6.70
N TRP A 202 6.49 9.09 -7.93
CA TRP A 202 6.89 7.78 -8.43
C TRP A 202 8.04 7.16 -7.65
N ILE A 203 8.87 7.97 -6.99
CA ILE A 203 9.98 7.44 -6.18
C ILE A 203 9.44 6.74 -4.94
N SER A 204 8.51 7.34 -4.19
CA SER A 204 7.86 6.68 -3.05
C SER A 204 6.91 5.58 -3.49
N LEU A 205 6.16 5.78 -4.58
CA LEU A 205 5.25 4.78 -5.15
C LEU A 205 6.01 3.51 -5.56
N PHE A 206 7.11 3.63 -6.32
CA PHE A 206 7.91 2.47 -6.68
C PHE A 206 8.65 1.85 -5.49
N ALA A 207 9.07 2.64 -4.50
CA ALA A 207 9.64 2.09 -3.27
C ALA A 207 8.64 1.18 -2.56
N HIS A 208 7.42 1.65 -2.39
CA HIS A 208 6.31 0.91 -1.79
C HIS A 208 5.91 -0.30 -2.65
N PHE A 209 5.77 -0.11 -3.97
CA PHE A 209 5.46 -1.19 -4.91
C PHE A 209 6.50 -2.31 -4.89
N ILE A 210 7.80 -1.98 -4.91
CA ILE A 210 8.90 -2.96 -4.85
C ILE A 210 8.83 -3.76 -3.55
N TYR A 211 8.58 -3.09 -2.42
CA TYR A 211 8.39 -3.77 -1.14
C TYR A 211 7.21 -4.75 -1.20
N ASN A 212 6.05 -4.31 -1.67
CA ASN A 212 4.87 -5.17 -1.78
C ASN A 212 5.08 -6.34 -2.77
N ALA A 213 5.78 -6.09 -3.88
CA ALA A 213 6.17 -7.15 -4.81
C ALA A 213 7.06 -8.18 -4.12
N ALA A 214 8.09 -7.74 -3.40
CA ALA A 214 9.04 -8.61 -2.74
C ALA A 214 8.43 -9.45 -1.60
N PHE A 215 7.53 -8.85 -0.80
CA PHE A 215 7.00 -9.47 0.42
C PHE A 215 5.57 -10.01 0.31
N SER A 216 4.89 -9.78 -0.81
CA SER A 216 3.53 -10.31 -1.05
C SER A 216 3.44 -11.06 -2.38
N PHE A 217 3.71 -10.40 -3.50
CA PHE A 217 3.50 -10.98 -4.83
C PHE A 217 4.44 -12.15 -5.12
N PHE A 218 5.76 -11.98 -5.01
CA PHE A 218 6.71 -13.05 -5.29
C PHE A 218 6.59 -14.26 -4.35
N PRO A 219 6.42 -14.09 -3.02
CA PRO A 219 6.10 -15.21 -2.14
C PRO A 219 4.82 -15.95 -2.54
N THR A 220 3.78 -15.23 -2.96
CA THR A 220 2.53 -15.84 -3.43
C THR A 220 2.74 -16.68 -4.68
N ILE A 221 3.48 -16.18 -5.67
CA ILE A 221 3.83 -16.94 -6.88
C ILE A 221 4.65 -18.19 -6.52
N LEU A 222 5.65 -18.05 -5.65
CA LEU A 222 6.44 -19.19 -5.17
C LEU A 222 5.56 -20.26 -4.48
N LEU A 223 4.64 -19.83 -3.63
CA LEU A 223 3.70 -20.74 -2.97
C LEU A 223 2.85 -21.51 -3.98
N ILE A 224 2.31 -20.84 -5.00
CA ILE A 224 1.54 -21.48 -6.07
C ILE A 224 2.39 -22.52 -6.79
N PHE A 225 3.64 -22.20 -7.14
CA PHE A 225 4.55 -23.15 -7.78
C PHE A 225 4.82 -24.37 -6.89
N ILE A 226 5.07 -24.17 -5.60
CA ILE A 226 5.29 -25.28 -4.65
C ILE A 226 4.06 -26.18 -4.57
N GLN A 227 2.86 -25.60 -4.47
CA GLN A 227 1.61 -26.36 -4.40
C GLN A 227 1.35 -27.14 -5.70
N LEU A 228 1.63 -26.55 -6.87
CA LEU A 228 1.45 -27.23 -8.16
C LEU A 228 2.50 -28.33 -8.37
N ALA A 229 3.73 -28.15 -7.89
CA ALA A 229 4.81 -29.13 -8.02
C ALA A 229 4.72 -30.27 -7.01
N GLY A 230 4.25 -30.00 -5.80
CA GLY A 230 4.10 -30.98 -4.71
C GLY A 230 2.81 -31.79 -4.73
N GLY A 231 1.90 -31.47 -5.64
CA GLY A 231 0.61 -32.16 -5.80
C GLY A 231 0.69 -33.50 -6.55
N LYS A 232 1.79 -34.25 -6.40
CA LYS A 232 1.93 -35.65 -6.88
C LYS A 232 2.03 -36.60 -5.72
#